data_469b458de4b2ec6910635e0f219acbaa
#
_entry.id   469b458de4b2ec6910635e0f219acbaa
#
_cell.length_a   1.000
_cell.length_b   1.000
_cell.length_c   1.000
_cell.angle_alpha   90.00
_cell.angle_beta   90.00
_cell.angle_gamma   90.00
#
_symmetry.space_group_name_H-M   'P 1'
#
loop_
_entity.id
_entity.type
_entity.pdbx_description
1 polymer ?
#
loop_
_entity_poly.entity_id
_entity_poly.type
_entity_poly.pdbx_seq_one_letter_code
_entity_poly.pdbx_strand_id
1 'polypeptide(L)'
;MKTFKFFKILLTFLFVFVSTQSFAKTIKWSMQGDSLTLDPHAQNEGPTTQVSRQVYEALVTRGLDMTIEPQLATKWSTTDPNTWIFKLREDVKFSDGSKMTSRDVVFSILRAKQRTSDFKEYISTVSGVEAIDDYTVKVTTSKPNPILLNQLSNIFVMSRDWSEKNFAVTAQNWDAGQETFSATNAMGTGPFKITLREPNTKTVFKRNKHWWGDMKDNKVTEIHLLPIKNAATRVAALLSGEVDLVTDAPVQDLARIGSSSAHKVNSTAQMRTIFLGMDQAADKLRTGNTGDNPFKKKEVRQALYQAIDIEAIKK
;
A
#
# COMPACT_ATOMS: atom_id res chain seq x y z
N MET A 1 -28.58 46.74 46.84
CA MET A 1 -28.59 46.77 45.37
C MET A 1 -27.21 46.56 44.71
N LYS A 2 -26.20 46.08 45.39
CA LYS A 2 -24.85 45.84 44.82
C LYS A 2 -24.50 44.36 44.54
N THR A 3 -25.29 43.43 45.04
CA THR A 3 -25.05 41.97 44.91
C THR A 3 -25.58 41.36 43.60
N PHE A 4 -26.46 42.05 42.88
CA PHE A 4 -27.05 41.48 41.65
C PHE A 4 -26.21 41.67 40.38
N LYS A 5 -25.22 42.58 40.38
CA LYS A 5 -24.35 42.81 39.24
C LYS A 5 -23.17 41.80 39.15
N PHE A 6 -22.76 41.24 40.26
CA PHE A 6 -21.68 40.25 40.29
C PHE A 6 -22.11 38.88 39.75
N PHE A 7 -23.38 38.51 39.91
CA PHE A 7 -23.91 37.22 39.43
C PHE A 7 -24.08 37.16 37.91
N LYS A 8 -24.32 38.30 37.26
CA LYS A 8 -24.42 38.36 35.78
C LYS A 8 -23.07 38.26 35.07
N ILE A 9 -22.00 38.70 35.70
CA ILE A 9 -20.64 38.62 35.13
C ILE A 9 -20.09 37.19 35.24
N LEU A 10 -20.44 36.43 36.28
CA LEU A 10 -20.04 35.05 36.45
C LEU A 10 -20.73 34.10 35.48
N LEU A 11 -21.95 34.41 35.04
CA LEU A 11 -22.70 33.58 34.08
C LEU A 11 -22.24 33.79 32.62
N THR A 12 -21.60 34.93 32.33
CA THR A 12 -21.10 35.25 30.96
C THR A 12 -19.73 34.61 30.70
N PHE A 13 -18.96 34.23 31.74
CA PHE A 13 -17.67 33.57 31.60
C PHE A 13 -17.76 32.03 31.48
N LEU A 14 -18.93 31.45 31.75
CA LEU A 14 -19.15 29.99 31.69
C LEU A 14 -19.53 29.51 30.27
N PHE A 15 -19.65 30.41 29.28
CA PHE A 15 -20.14 30.06 27.94
C PHE A 15 -19.06 30.08 26.83
N VAL A 16 -17.78 30.19 27.17
CA VAL A 16 -16.69 30.30 26.17
C VAL A 16 -15.75 29.06 26.13
N PHE A 17 -16.11 27.96 26.79
CA PHE A 17 -15.39 26.67 26.64
C PHE A 17 -16.26 25.64 25.93
N VAL A 18 -16.87 25.98 24.80
CA VAL A 18 -17.17 24.96 23.78
C VAL A 18 -15.88 24.73 23.01
N SER A 19 -14.99 23.96 23.59
CA SER A 19 -13.92 23.31 22.85
C SER A 19 -14.61 22.53 21.71
N THR A 20 -14.38 22.91 20.47
CA THR A 20 -14.67 22.09 19.30
C THR A 20 -13.87 20.81 19.47
N GLN A 21 -14.44 19.83 20.17
CA GLN A 21 -13.91 18.49 20.17
C GLN A 21 -14.01 17.99 18.73
N SER A 22 -12.91 18.04 18.03
CA SER A 22 -12.76 17.30 16.79
C SER A 22 -12.90 15.82 17.16
N PHE A 23 -14.11 15.27 16.96
CA PHE A 23 -14.37 13.87 17.25
C PHE A 23 -13.43 13.03 16.40
N ALA A 24 -12.48 12.38 17.06
CA ALA A 24 -11.64 11.36 16.47
C ALA A 24 -12.53 10.28 15.85
N LYS A 25 -12.41 10.04 14.54
CA LYS A 25 -13.23 9.04 13.84
C LYS A 25 -12.40 7.78 13.62
N THR A 26 -12.88 6.66 14.16
CA THR A 26 -12.41 5.33 13.79
C THR A 26 -13.17 4.82 12.58
N ILE A 27 -12.45 4.25 11.60
CA ILE A 27 -13.02 3.56 10.44
C ILE A 27 -12.72 2.06 10.59
N LYS A 28 -13.74 1.23 10.46
CA LYS A 28 -13.61 -0.22 10.34
C LYS A 28 -13.57 -0.60 8.87
N TRP A 29 -12.43 -1.10 8.44
CA TRP A 29 -12.16 -1.50 7.06
C TRP A 29 -12.09 -3.01 6.95
N SER A 30 -12.75 -3.59 5.95
CA SER A 30 -12.66 -5.02 5.66
C SER A 30 -12.22 -5.28 4.22
N MET A 31 -11.42 -6.32 4.05
CA MET A 31 -10.98 -6.86 2.77
C MET A 31 -10.96 -8.40 2.79
N GLN A 32 -10.82 -9.02 1.62
CA GLN A 32 -10.91 -10.48 1.47
C GLN A 32 -9.77 -11.28 2.14
N GLY A 33 -8.66 -10.64 2.45
CA GLY A 33 -7.48 -11.25 3.06
C GLY A 33 -6.81 -10.31 4.01
N ASP A 34 -5.79 -10.81 4.68
CA ASP A 34 -4.91 -10.03 5.52
C ASP A 34 -3.56 -9.83 4.83
N SER A 35 -2.79 -8.86 5.27
CA SER A 35 -1.39 -8.74 4.89
C SER A 35 -0.62 -9.98 5.33
N LEU A 36 0.17 -10.56 4.45
CA LEU A 36 1.03 -11.70 4.77
C LEU A 36 2.21 -11.28 5.64
N THR A 37 2.72 -10.07 5.43
CA THR A 37 3.87 -9.50 6.12
C THR A 37 3.74 -7.98 6.19
N LEU A 38 4.45 -7.34 7.09
CA LEU A 38 4.61 -5.88 7.11
C LEU A 38 5.91 -5.42 6.44
N ASP A 39 6.76 -6.36 5.99
CA ASP A 39 7.93 -6.04 5.17
C ASP A 39 7.50 -5.61 3.77
N PRO A 40 7.72 -4.33 3.38
CA PRO A 40 7.17 -3.79 2.14
C PRO A 40 7.86 -4.31 0.87
N HIS A 41 8.94 -5.11 1.01
CA HIS A 41 9.67 -5.66 -0.13
C HIS A 41 9.60 -7.20 -0.21
N ALA A 42 8.92 -7.87 0.74
CA ALA A 42 8.91 -9.33 0.80
C ALA A 42 7.83 -9.96 -0.08
N GLN A 43 6.62 -9.37 -0.14
CA GLN A 43 5.48 -9.96 -0.86
C GLN A 43 4.75 -8.93 -1.72
N ASN A 44 4.55 -9.27 -3.00
CA ASN A 44 3.86 -8.43 -3.97
C ASN A 44 2.46 -8.97 -4.26
N GLU A 45 1.59 -8.94 -3.25
CA GLU A 45 0.19 -9.36 -3.39
C GLU A 45 -0.77 -8.27 -2.85
N GLY A 46 -2.03 -8.34 -3.29
CA GLY A 46 -3.00 -7.25 -3.09
C GLY A 46 -3.20 -6.79 -1.66
N PRO A 47 -3.59 -7.66 -0.70
CA PRO A 47 -3.80 -7.30 0.69
C PRO A 47 -2.56 -6.69 1.36
N THR A 48 -1.37 -7.28 1.17
CA THR A 48 -0.11 -6.73 1.71
C THR A 48 0.18 -5.34 1.14
N THR A 49 0.00 -5.15 -0.17
CA THR A 49 0.19 -3.85 -0.81
C THR A 49 -0.80 -2.80 -0.28
N GLN A 50 -2.07 -3.16 -0.06
CA GLN A 50 -3.06 -2.23 0.49
C GLN A 50 -2.71 -1.78 1.91
N VAL A 51 -2.24 -2.70 2.76
CA VAL A 51 -1.73 -2.39 4.12
C VAL A 51 -0.48 -1.52 4.05
N SER A 52 0.48 -1.90 3.20
CA SER A 52 1.76 -1.18 3.05
C SER A 52 1.55 0.27 2.62
N ARG A 53 0.61 0.56 1.72
CA ARG A 53 0.29 1.92 1.25
C ARG A 53 -0.29 2.84 2.34
N GLN A 54 -0.75 2.32 3.47
CA GLN A 54 -1.17 3.14 4.61
C GLN A 54 0.04 3.62 5.44
N VAL A 55 1.15 2.88 5.37
CA VAL A 55 2.31 3.06 6.25
C VAL A 55 3.52 3.59 5.50
N TYR A 56 3.73 3.15 4.28
CA TYR A 56 4.89 3.48 3.46
C TYR A 56 4.48 4.31 2.24
N GLU A 57 5.44 5.06 1.74
CA GLU A 57 5.32 5.83 0.50
C GLU A 57 6.48 5.51 -0.44
N ALA A 58 6.27 5.76 -1.73
CA ALA A 58 7.28 5.58 -2.78
C ALA A 58 7.76 6.95 -3.30
N LEU A 59 8.73 6.96 -4.22
CA LEU A 59 9.17 8.21 -4.85
C LEU A 59 8.03 8.90 -5.59
N VAL A 60 7.22 8.12 -6.28
CA VAL A 60 6.06 8.58 -7.05
C VAL A 60 4.86 7.66 -6.75
N THR A 61 3.67 8.13 -6.99
CA THR A 61 2.44 7.36 -6.85
C THR A 61 1.64 7.37 -8.15
N ARG A 62 0.52 6.63 -8.17
CA ARG A 62 -0.46 6.69 -9.26
C ARG A 62 -1.70 7.40 -8.80
N GLY A 63 -2.14 8.39 -9.57
CA GLY A 63 -3.43 9.03 -9.44
C GLY A 63 -4.59 8.10 -9.78
N LEU A 64 -5.81 8.56 -9.53
CA LEU A 64 -7.03 7.81 -9.85
C LEU A 64 -7.22 7.59 -11.36
N ASP A 65 -6.65 8.44 -12.19
CA ASP A 65 -6.59 8.34 -13.64
C ASP A 65 -5.40 7.52 -14.16
N MET A 66 -4.66 6.89 -13.26
CA MET A 66 -3.45 6.09 -13.52
C MET A 66 -2.23 6.90 -13.97
N THR A 67 -2.27 8.22 -13.98
CA THR A 67 -1.09 9.07 -14.20
C THR A 67 -0.09 8.95 -13.06
N ILE A 68 1.18 9.22 -13.35
CA ILE A 68 2.23 9.25 -12.32
C ILE A 68 2.24 10.63 -11.67
N GLU A 69 2.11 10.63 -10.35
CA GLU A 69 2.08 11.82 -9.52
C GLU A 69 3.28 11.86 -8.56
N PRO A 70 3.74 13.08 -8.20
CA PRO A 70 4.73 13.26 -7.14
C PRO A 70 4.26 12.66 -5.80
N GLN A 71 5.19 12.02 -5.05
CA GLN A 71 4.95 11.60 -3.67
C GLN A 71 6.15 12.01 -2.81
N LEU A 72 7.12 11.13 -2.54
CA LEU A 72 8.35 11.52 -1.83
C LEU A 72 9.31 12.30 -2.73
N ALA A 73 9.25 12.11 -4.04
CA ALA A 73 9.91 12.98 -5.00
C ALA A 73 8.94 14.10 -5.44
N THR A 74 9.41 15.34 -5.42
CA THR A 74 8.64 16.51 -5.87
C THR A 74 8.73 16.72 -7.38
N LYS A 75 9.84 16.29 -7.98
CA LYS A 75 10.09 16.34 -9.43
C LYS A 75 11.19 15.35 -9.82
N TRP A 76 11.21 15.02 -11.09
CA TRP A 76 12.26 14.19 -11.71
C TRP A 76 12.57 14.68 -13.12
N SER A 77 13.73 14.31 -13.60
CA SER A 77 14.20 14.58 -14.96
C SER A 77 15.13 13.48 -15.43
N THR A 78 15.24 13.33 -16.74
CA THR A 78 16.23 12.46 -17.38
C THR A 78 17.34 13.34 -17.98
N THR A 79 18.59 12.97 -17.70
CA THR A 79 19.77 13.64 -18.31
C THR A 79 20.20 12.93 -19.59
N ASP A 80 19.88 11.64 -19.69
CA ASP A 80 20.06 10.77 -20.84
C ASP A 80 19.05 9.60 -20.74
N PRO A 81 18.90 8.73 -21.75
CA PRO A 81 17.91 7.64 -21.76
C PRO A 81 18.00 6.65 -20.59
N ASN A 82 19.14 6.60 -19.89
CA ASN A 82 19.38 5.65 -18.81
C ASN A 82 19.51 6.31 -17.43
N THR A 83 19.55 7.64 -17.34
CA THR A 83 19.82 8.35 -16.08
C THR A 83 18.66 9.23 -15.68
N TRP A 84 18.16 8.97 -14.47
CA TRP A 84 17.06 9.70 -13.84
C TRP A 84 17.55 10.42 -12.58
N ILE A 85 17.17 11.69 -12.44
CA ILE A 85 17.45 12.51 -11.25
C ILE A 85 16.13 12.81 -10.56
N PHE A 86 16.01 12.45 -9.29
CA PHE A 86 14.84 12.71 -8.45
C PHE A 86 15.18 13.75 -7.39
N LYS A 87 14.38 14.82 -7.28
CA LYS A 87 14.42 15.77 -6.18
C LYS A 87 13.39 15.38 -5.14
N LEU A 88 13.84 15.13 -3.91
CA LEU A 88 13.02 14.69 -2.80
C LEU A 88 12.37 15.88 -2.07
N ARG A 89 11.33 15.60 -1.32
CA ARG A 89 10.78 16.51 -0.31
C ARG A 89 11.76 16.63 0.84
N GLU A 90 11.84 17.84 1.44
CA GLU A 90 12.72 18.13 2.58
C GLU A 90 12.00 18.07 3.93
N ASP A 91 10.66 18.00 3.89
CA ASP A 91 9.76 18.05 5.05
C ASP A 91 9.30 16.66 5.51
N VAL A 92 9.74 15.57 4.88
CA VAL A 92 9.32 14.20 5.18
C VAL A 92 9.99 13.67 6.43
N LYS A 93 9.17 13.06 7.29
CA LYS A 93 9.62 12.32 8.47
C LYS A 93 9.02 10.94 8.51
N PHE A 94 9.77 9.98 9.04
CA PHE A 94 9.22 8.68 9.43
C PHE A 94 8.27 8.81 10.62
N SER A 95 7.52 7.76 10.89
CA SER A 95 6.49 7.77 11.94
C SER A 95 7.04 7.90 13.37
N ASP A 96 8.35 7.72 13.58
CA ASP A 96 9.06 8.00 14.83
C ASP A 96 9.55 9.45 14.95
N GLY A 97 9.48 10.24 13.86
CA GLY A 97 9.90 11.63 13.78
C GLY A 97 11.30 11.84 13.19
N SER A 98 12.06 10.79 12.89
CA SER A 98 13.35 10.89 12.18
C SER A 98 13.15 11.40 10.75
N LYS A 99 14.12 12.15 10.23
CA LYS A 99 14.06 12.72 8.88
C LYS A 99 14.34 11.65 7.83
N MET A 100 13.61 11.70 6.72
CA MET A 100 13.91 10.93 5.52
C MET A 100 14.94 11.70 4.67
N THR A 101 15.90 10.99 4.13
CA THR A 101 16.91 11.50 3.22
C THR A 101 17.08 10.61 1.98
N SER A 102 17.90 11.06 1.04
CA SER A 102 18.29 10.27 -0.13
C SER A 102 18.94 8.93 0.22
N ARG A 103 19.57 8.80 1.39
CA ARG A 103 20.17 7.55 1.87
C ARG A 103 19.13 6.47 2.11
N ASP A 104 17.95 6.86 2.61
CA ASP A 104 16.83 5.94 2.83
C ASP A 104 16.26 5.44 1.50
N VAL A 105 16.18 6.31 0.50
CA VAL A 105 15.75 5.96 -0.85
C VAL A 105 16.74 4.99 -1.51
N VAL A 106 18.04 5.30 -1.46
CA VAL A 106 19.10 4.43 -1.98
C VAL A 106 19.03 3.05 -1.30
N PHE A 107 18.97 3.03 0.02
CA PHE A 107 18.82 1.80 0.80
C PHE A 107 17.61 0.99 0.34
N SER A 108 16.45 1.62 0.21
CA SER A 108 15.19 0.95 -0.12
C SER A 108 15.19 0.35 -1.52
N ILE A 109 15.69 1.07 -2.52
CA ILE A 109 15.80 0.54 -3.88
C ILE A 109 16.78 -0.64 -3.92
N LEU A 110 17.94 -0.54 -3.26
CA LEU A 110 18.90 -1.64 -3.21
C LEU A 110 18.36 -2.85 -2.44
N ARG A 111 17.58 -2.60 -1.36
CA ARG A 111 16.91 -3.67 -0.60
C ARG A 111 15.83 -4.38 -1.44
N ALA A 112 15.02 -3.63 -2.17
CA ALA A 112 14.01 -4.20 -3.07
C ALA A 112 14.63 -5.00 -4.24
N LYS A 113 15.90 -4.78 -4.54
CA LYS A 113 16.67 -5.51 -5.56
C LYS A 113 17.21 -6.85 -5.08
N GLN A 114 17.19 -7.12 -3.79
CA GLN A 114 17.72 -8.36 -3.21
C GLN A 114 16.97 -9.59 -3.71
N ARG A 115 17.68 -10.74 -3.74
CA ARG A 115 17.14 -12.02 -4.24
C ARG A 115 15.86 -12.46 -3.52
N THR A 116 15.73 -12.15 -2.26
CA THR A 116 14.57 -12.49 -1.41
C THR A 116 13.38 -11.57 -1.59
N SER A 117 13.51 -10.47 -2.33
CA SER A 117 12.44 -9.52 -2.59
C SER A 117 11.59 -9.96 -3.79
N ASP A 118 10.26 -9.87 -3.65
CA ASP A 118 9.33 -10.07 -4.77
C ASP A 118 9.26 -8.86 -5.71
N PHE A 119 9.91 -7.76 -5.34
CA PHE A 119 9.96 -6.54 -6.15
C PHE A 119 11.20 -6.44 -7.04
N LYS A 120 12.14 -7.39 -6.96
CA LYS A 120 13.39 -7.37 -7.73
C LYS A 120 13.19 -7.26 -9.25
N GLU A 121 12.14 -7.87 -9.77
CA GLU A 121 11.85 -7.84 -11.21
C GLU A 121 11.37 -6.45 -11.68
N TYR A 122 10.68 -5.68 -10.81
CA TYR A 122 10.27 -4.31 -11.14
C TYR A 122 11.46 -3.39 -11.41
N ILE A 123 12.58 -3.64 -10.76
CA ILE A 123 13.79 -2.81 -10.83
C ILE A 123 14.99 -3.56 -11.37
N SER A 124 14.75 -4.65 -12.12
CA SER A 124 15.82 -5.47 -12.74
C SER A 124 16.72 -4.65 -13.67
N THR A 125 16.18 -3.63 -14.33
CA THR A 125 16.97 -2.72 -15.18
C THR A 125 17.79 -1.69 -14.40
N VAL A 126 17.51 -1.44 -13.12
CA VAL A 126 18.27 -0.49 -12.31
C VAL A 126 19.68 -1.04 -12.09
N SER A 127 20.69 -0.37 -12.65
CA SER A 127 22.10 -0.74 -12.55
C SER A 127 22.85 0.04 -11.45
N GLY A 128 22.35 1.24 -11.09
CA GLY A 128 22.96 2.07 -10.04
C GLY A 128 21.94 2.97 -9.37
N VAL A 129 22.15 3.26 -8.08
CA VAL A 129 21.41 4.23 -7.29
C VAL A 129 22.38 4.96 -6.40
N GLU A 130 22.40 6.30 -6.48
CA GLU A 130 23.34 7.15 -5.76
C GLU A 130 22.64 8.32 -5.08
N ALA A 131 23.01 8.63 -3.85
CA ALA A 131 22.68 9.88 -3.18
C ALA A 131 23.64 10.97 -3.66
N ILE A 132 23.13 11.96 -4.38
CA ILE A 132 23.94 13.12 -4.83
C ILE A 132 24.13 14.11 -3.68
N ASP A 133 23.04 14.39 -2.98
CA ASP A 133 22.96 15.17 -1.75
C ASP A 133 21.84 14.61 -0.88
N ASP A 134 21.54 15.21 0.27
CA ASP A 134 20.51 14.72 1.20
C ASP A 134 19.11 14.62 0.58
N TYR A 135 18.82 15.34 -0.50
CA TYR A 135 17.51 15.40 -1.14
C TYR A 135 17.53 15.20 -2.66
N THR A 136 18.63 14.62 -3.16
CA THR A 136 18.74 14.29 -4.59
C THR A 136 19.23 12.86 -4.78
N VAL A 137 18.48 12.09 -5.54
CA VAL A 137 18.81 10.69 -5.88
C VAL A 137 19.00 10.58 -7.38
N LYS A 138 20.09 9.93 -7.78
CA LYS A 138 20.33 9.48 -9.15
C LYS A 138 20.05 8.01 -9.26
N VAL A 139 19.23 7.63 -10.25
CA VAL A 139 18.95 6.22 -10.61
C VAL A 139 19.43 6.01 -12.04
N THR A 140 20.28 5.00 -12.23
CA THR A 140 20.81 4.60 -13.54
C THR A 140 20.24 3.25 -13.94
N THR A 141 19.88 3.09 -15.20
CA THR A 141 19.38 1.83 -15.76
C THR A 141 20.38 1.25 -16.77
N SER A 142 20.44 -0.05 -16.89
CA SER A 142 21.33 -0.78 -17.84
C SER A 142 20.90 -0.63 -19.30
N LYS A 143 19.64 -0.20 -19.52
CA LYS A 143 19.03 0.11 -20.82
C LYS A 143 17.91 1.10 -20.64
N PRO A 144 17.48 1.83 -21.68
CA PRO A 144 16.34 2.75 -21.57
C PRO A 144 15.11 2.06 -20.99
N ASN A 145 14.50 2.69 -19.99
CA ASN A 145 13.32 2.15 -19.31
C ASN A 145 12.21 3.21 -19.21
N PRO A 146 11.31 3.31 -20.20
CA PRO A 146 10.26 4.33 -20.21
C PRO A 146 9.19 4.11 -19.12
N ILE A 147 9.12 2.91 -18.52
CA ILE A 147 8.15 2.57 -17.47
C ILE A 147 8.76 2.60 -16.06
N LEU A 148 9.97 3.12 -15.90
CA LEU A 148 10.68 3.13 -14.61
C LEU A 148 9.83 3.80 -13.50
N LEU A 149 9.17 4.91 -13.78
CA LEU A 149 8.31 5.59 -12.81
C LEU A 149 7.15 4.70 -12.34
N ASN A 150 6.51 3.98 -13.26
CA ASN A 150 5.46 3.01 -12.91
C ASN A 150 5.98 1.87 -12.03
N GLN A 151 7.22 1.45 -12.24
CA GLN A 151 7.87 0.43 -11.44
C GLN A 151 8.23 0.98 -10.06
N LEU A 152 8.85 2.16 -10.00
CA LEU A 152 9.22 2.84 -8.75
C LEU A 152 8.02 3.22 -7.87
N SER A 153 6.81 3.38 -8.42
CA SER A 153 5.59 3.61 -7.64
C SER A 153 5.20 2.42 -6.73
N ASN A 154 5.86 1.28 -6.88
CA ASN A 154 5.68 0.10 -6.05
C ASN A 154 6.87 -0.16 -5.10
N ILE A 155 7.93 0.64 -5.18
CA ILE A 155 9.11 0.49 -4.31
C ILE A 155 8.98 1.45 -3.14
N PHE A 156 8.57 0.94 -2.01
CA PHE A 156 8.34 1.71 -0.80
C PHE A 156 9.64 2.09 -0.11
N VAL A 157 9.70 3.31 0.46
CA VAL A 157 10.87 3.79 1.18
C VAL A 157 10.79 3.40 2.64
N MET A 158 11.85 2.76 3.15
CA MET A 158 12.08 2.40 4.54
C MET A 158 13.18 3.26 5.14
N SER A 159 13.13 3.48 6.45
CA SER A 159 14.26 4.07 7.16
C SER A 159 15.43 3.09 7.19
N ARG A 160 16.58 3.54 6.69
CA ARG A 160 17.84 2.80 6.76
C ARG A 160 18.25 2.54 8.20
N ASP A 161 18.29 3.60 9.03
CA ASP A 161 18.74 3.51 10.42
C ASP A 161 17.84 2.59 11.26
N TRP A 162 16.51 2.65 11.05
CA TRP A 162 15.59 1.73 11.70
C TRP A 162 15.83 0.29 11.24
N SER A 163 16.07 0.07 9.97
CA SER A 163 16.32 -1.25 9.40
C SER A 163 17.64 -1.84 9.91
N GLU A 164 18.69 -1.05 10.00
CA GLU A 164 19.98 -1.46 10.57
C GLU A 164 19.84 -1.81 12.05
N LYS A 165 19.18 -0.95 12.85
CA LYS A 165 18.95 -1.15 14.27
C LYS A 165 18.17 -2.44 14.57
N ASN A 166 17.25 -2.83 13.70
CA ASN A 166 16.34 -3.95 13.93
C ASN A 166 16.67 -5.18 13.06
N PHE A 167 17.88 -5.27 12.50
CA PHE A 167 18.33 -6.38 11.66
C PHE A 167 17.40 -6.67 10.47
N ALA A 168 16.78 -5.62 9.92
CA ALA A 168 15.84 -5.68 8.81
C ALA A 168 16.44 -5.16 7.48
N VAL A 169 17.77 -5.16 7.34
CA VAL A 169 18.47 -4.71 6.12
C VAL A 169 18.25 -5.61 4.93
N THR A 170 17.89 -6.88 5.17
CA THR A 170 17.55 -7.84 4.12
C THR A 170 16.03 -7.97 4.03
N ALA A 171 15.49 -8.03 2.81
CA ALA A 171 14.09 -8.33 2.60
C ALA A 171 13.78 -9.75 3.10
N GLN A 172 12.66 -9.90 3.80
CA GLN A 172 12.22 -11.19 4.33
C GLN A 172 12.18 -12.25 3.22
N ASN A 173 12.78 -13.40 3.46
CA ASN A 173 12.61 -14.56 2.59
C ASN A 173 11.31 -15.27 2.97
N TRP A 174 10.21 -14.85 2.33
CA TRP A 174 8.90 -15.42 2.60
C TRP A 174 8.81 -16.90 2.23
N ASP A 175 9.35 -17.29 1.09
CA ASP A 175 9.31 -18.68 0.61
C ASP A 175 10.03 -19.66 1.55
N ALA A 176 11.02 -19.17 2.28
CA ALA A 176 11.72 -19.95 3.30
C ALA A 176 11.06 -19.91 4.69
N GLY A 177 9.93 -19.22 4.83
CA GLY A 177 9.26 -19.03 6.12
C GLY A 177 10.10 -18.23 7.12
N GLN A 178 10.98 -17.34 6.61
CA GLN A 178 11.85 -16.57 7.49
C GLN A 178 11.04 -15.56 8.32
N GLU A 179 11.23 -15.58 9.63
CA GLU A 179 10.74 -14.53 10.50
C GLU A 179 11.78 -13.41 10.61
N THR A 180 11.33 -12.16 10.40
CA THR A 180 12.16 -10.96 10.53
C THR A 180 11.43 -9.91 11.34
N PHE A 181 12.17 -8.97 11.91
CA PHE A 181 11.54 -7.86 12.65
C PHE A 181 10.60 -7.04 11.75
N SER A 182 10.96 -6.81 10.49
CA SER A 182 10.12 -6.11 9.51
C SER A 182 8.85 -6.87 9.10
N ALA A 183 8.80 -8.20 9.31
CA ALA A 183 7.60 -8.98 9.01
C ALA A 183 6.41 -8.63 9.92
N THR A 184 6.69 -8.22 11.15
CA THR A 184 5.68 -7.92 12.18
C THR A 184 5.67 -6.47 12.63
N ASN A 185 6.68 -5.69 12.27
CA ASN A 185 6.83 -4.29 12.63
C ASN A 185 7.03 -3.43 11.39
N ALA A 186 6.38 -2.27 11.36
CA ALA A 186 6.43 -1.36 10.23
C ALA A 186 6.78 0.05 10.69
N MET A 187 7.68 0.72 9.96
CA MET A 187 7.98 2.12 10.13
C MET A 187 8.23 2.79 8.77
N GLY A 188 7.28 3.61 8.36
CA GLY A 188 7.31 4.33 7.10
C GLY A 188 7.00 5.81 7.26
N THR A 189 6.87 6.49 6.15
CA THR A 189 6.55 7.92 6.06
C THR A 189 5.07 8.21 5.86
N GLY A 190 4.24 7.18 5.65
CA GLY A 190 2.84 7.30 5.25
C GLY A 190 1.90 7.92 6.27
N PRO A 191 0.63 8.14 5.89
CA PRO A 191 -0.37 8.85 6.69
C PRO A 191 -0.75 8.15 7.99
N PHE A 192 -0.52 6.85 8.08
CA PHE A 192 -0.82 6.06 9.27
C PHE A 192 0.40 5.23 9.70
N LYS A 193 0.40 4.82 10.97
CA LYS A 193 1.32 3.84 11.54
C LYS A 193 0.55 2.70 12.20
N ILE A 194 1.07 1.50 12.13
CA ILE A 194 0.49 0.33 12.80
C ILE A 194 0.83 0.39 14.29
N THR A 195 -0.17 0.17 15.14
CA THR A 195 -0.03 0.16 16.61
C THR A 195 -0.44 -1.18 17.23
N LEU A 196 -1.18 -2.00 16.49
CA LEU A 196 -1.54 -3.37 16.87
C LEU A 196 -1.59 -4.23 15.61
N ARG A 197 -1.05 -5.43 15.69
CA ARG A 197 -1.12 -6.43 14.64
C ARG A 197 -1.44 -7.79 15.24
N GLU A 198 -2.63 -8.29 14.94
CA GLU A 198 -3.09 -9.65 15.24
C GLU A 198 -3.38 -10.32 13.88
N PRO A 199 -2.47 -11.15 13.36
CA PRO A 199 -2.60 -11.72 12.02
C PRO A 199 -3.95 -12.42 11.81
N ASN A 200 -4.56 -12.18 10.66
CA ASN A 200 -5.88 -12.67 10.24
C ASN A 200 -7.07 -12.25 11.15
N THR A 201 -6.84 -11.42 12.15
CA THR A 201 -7.87 -10.99 13.10
C THR A 201 -8.08 -9.49 13.03
N LYS A 202 -7.03 -8.71 13.30
CA LYS A 202 -7.14 -7.25 13.40
C LYS A 202 -5.80 -6.57 13.20
N THR A 203 -5.80 -5.50 12.43
CA THR A 203 -4.69 -4.54 12.40
C THR A 203 -5.22 -3.15 12.72
N VAL A 204 -4.58 -2.46 13.66
CA VAL A 204 -4.95 -1.09 14.05
C VAL A 204 -3.91 -0.11 13.54
N PHE A 205 -4.39 0.83 12.76
CA PHE A 205 -3.61 1.96 12.28
C PHE A 205 -4.02 3.22 13.04
N LYS A 206 -3.05 4.00 13.46
CA LYS A 206 -3.27 5.35 14.01
C LYS A 206 -2.63 6.38 13.11
N ARG A 207 -3.24 7.56 13.05
CA ARG A 207 -2.72 8.69 12.28
C ARG A 207 -1.24 8.93 12.63
N ASN A 208 -0.41 9.06 11.62
CA ASN A 208 0.98 9.48 11.77
C ASN A 208 1.02 11.02 11.92
N LYS A 209 1.33 11.49 13.12
CA LYS A 209 1.40 12.93 13.41
C LYS A 209 2.55 13.66 12.68
N HIS A 210 3.48 12.90 12.12
CA HIS A 210 4.64 13.41 11.39
C HIS A 210 4.47 13.36 9.87
N TRP A 211 3.30 12.88 9.39
CA TRP A 211 3.05 12.84 7.95
C TRP A 211 3.05 14.25 7.35
N TRP A 212 3.74 14.40 6.23
CA TRP A 212 3.94 15.67 5.53
C TRP A 212 2.70 16.17 4.77
N GLY A 213 1.76 15.29 4.44
CA GLY A 213 0.55 15.64 3.70
C GLY A 213 -0.49 16.35 4.56
N ASP A 214 -1.49 16.96 3.90
CA ASP A 214 -2.56 17.68 4.59
C ASP A 214 -3.71 16.72 4.97
N MET A 215 -3.99 16.66 6.24
CA MET A 215 -5.12 15.91 6.82
C MET A 215 -6.13 16.80 7.57
N LYS A 216 -6.13 18.11 7.35
CA LYS A 216 -6.99 19.04 8.11
C LYS A 216 -8.47 18.70 7.98
N ASP A 217 -8.91 18.34 6.78
CA ASP A 217 -10.31 17.99 6.52
C ASP A 217 -10.61 16.50 6.75
N ASN A 218 -9.59 15.68 6.98
CA ASN A 218 -9.76 14.26 7.25
C ASN A 218 -9.88 14.01 8.76
N LYS A 219 -11.07 13.66 9.21
CA LYS A 219 -11.38 13.39 10.63
C LYS A 219 -10.96 11.97 11.08
N VAL A 220 -10.52 11.10 10.16
CA VAL A 220 -10.10 9.74 10.49
C VAL A 220 -8.79 9.78 11.26
N THR A 221 -8.80 9.29 12.48
CA THR A 221 -7.62 9.23 13.36
C THR A 221 -7.15 7.80 13.60
N GLU A 222 -8.04 6.83 13.37
CA GLU A 222 -7.77 5.41 13.56
C GLU A 222 -8.48 4.57 12.51
N ILE A 223 -7.84 3.49 12.04
CA ILE A 223 -8.43 2.51 11.13
C ILE A 223 -8.25 1.12 11.76
N HIS A 224 -9.34 0.37 11.84
CA HIS A 224 -9.33 -1.03 12.21
C HIS A 224 -9.54 -1.87 10.95
N LEU A 225 -8.51 -2.54 10.49
CA LEU A 225 -8.63 -3.54 9.45
C LEU A 225 -9.09 -4.86 10.06
N LEU A 226 -10.21 -5.38 9.55
CA LEU A 226 -10.86 -6.62 9.98
C LEU A 226 -11.01 -7.52 8.75
N PRO A 227 -10.10 -8.48 8.51
CA PRO A 227 -10.17 -9.36 7.35
C PRO A 227 -11.39 -10.28 7.40
N ILE A 228 -12.21 -10.27 6.35
CA ILE A 228 -13.38 -11.19 6.21
C ILE A 228 -13.25 -11.88 4.85
N LYS A 229 -12.82 -13.14 4.85
CA LYS A 229 -12.53 -13.91 3.62
C LYS A 229 -13.78 -14.17 2.79
N ASN A 230 -14.89 -14.55 3.42
CA ASN A 230 -16.14 -14.83 2.71
C ASN A 230 -16.77 -13.53 2.20
N ALA A 231 -17.02 -13.46 0.90
CA ALA A 231 -17.52 -12.25 0.24
C ALA A 231 -18.94 -11.87 0.70
N ALA A 232 -19.84 -12.85 0.84
CA ALA A 232 -21.21 -12.60 1.29
C ALA A 232 -21.25 -12.11 2.74
N THR A 233 -20.43 -12.68 3.63
CA THR A 233 -20.27 -12.22 5.02
C THR A 233 -19.72 -10.81 5.06
N ARG A 234 -18.74 -10.48 4.22
CA ARG A 234 -18.13 -9.14 4.15
C ARG A 234 -19.13 -8.08 3.68
N VAL A 235 -19.97 -8.40 2.69
CA VAL A 235 -21.07 -7.53 2.24
C VAL A 235 -22.13 -7.38 3.31
N ALA A 236 -22.51 -8.46 4.01
CA ALA A 236 -23.47 -8.40 5.11
C ALA A 236 -22.96 -7.51 6.26
N ALA A 237 -21.68 -7.61 6.64
CA ALA A 237 -21.05 -6.77 7.65
C ALA A 237 -21.07 -5.29 7.27
N LEU A 238 -20.88 -4.95 5.97
CA LEU A 238 -21.04 -3.57 5.49
C LEU A 238 -22.50 -3.09 5.63
N LEU A 239 -23.44 -3.87 5.13
CA LEU A 239 -24.85 -3.48 5.13
C LEU A 239 -25.46 -3.38 6.54
N SER A 240 -24.95 -4.13 7.51
CA SER A 240 -25.34 -4.04 8.93
C SER A 240 -24.64 -2.90 9.70
N GLY A 241 -23.62 -2.27 9.12
CA GLY A 241 -22.81 -1.24 9.80
C GLY A 241 -21.77 -1.83 10.78
N GLU A 242 -21.50 -3.13 10.73
CA GLU A 242 -20.39 -3.75 11.47
C GLU A 242 -19.04 -3.26 10.98
N VAL A 243 -18.90 -3.02 9.66
CA VAL A 243 -17.77 -2.35 9.03
C VAL A 243 -18.22 -1.14 8.22
N ASP A 244 -17.34 -0.13 8.11
CA ASP A 244 -17.62 1.14 7.42
C ASP A 244 -17.15 1.15 5.97
N LEU A 245 -16.13 0.36 5.64
CA LEU A 245 -15.49 0.29 4.34
C LEU A 245 -15.20 -1.16 3.95
N VAL A 246 -15.53 -1.50 2.72
CA VAL A 246 -15.17 -2.78 2.11
C VAL A 246 -14.41 -2.49 0.82
N THR A 247 -13.23 -3.07 0.68
CA THR A 247 -12.54 -3.23 -0.61
C THR A 247 -12.85 -4.61 -1.18
N ASP A 248 -12.76 -4.75 -2.51
CA ASP A 248 -13.06 -6.01 -3.22
C ASP A 248 -14.50 -6.52 -3.00
N ALA A 249 -15.48 -5.61 -3.06
CA ALA A 249 -16.89 -6.01 -3.07
C ALA A 249 -17.21 -6.77 -4.37
N PRO A 250 -17.95 -7.90 -4.29
CA PRO A 250 -18.34 -8.66 -5.48
C PRO A 250 -19.16 -7.81 -6.44
N VAL A 251 -18.90 -7.94 -7.75
CA VAL A 251 -19.59 -7.14 -8.79
C VAL A 251 -21.11 -7.32 -8.74
N GLN A 252 -21.59 -8.55 -8.49
CA GLN A 252 -23.01 -8.88 -8.38
C GLN A 252 -23.71 -8.20 -7.17
N ASP A 253 -22.98 -7.76 -6.16
CA ASP A 253 -23.52 -7.08 -4.97
C ASP A 253 -23.50 -5.54 -5.08
N LEU A 254 -22.83 -4.97 -6.07
CA LEU A 254 -22.64 -3.52 -6.18
C LEU A 254 -23.98 -2.79 -6.30
N ALA A 255 -24.93 -3.30 -7.09
CA ALA A 255 -26.26 -2.70 -7.21
C ALA A 255 -27.02 -2.71 -5.87
N ARG A 256 -26.94 -3.82 -5.11
CA ARG A 256 -27.55 -3.95 -3.78
C ARG A 256 -26.92 -2.98 -2.75
N ILE A 257 -25.60 -2.85 -2.76
CA ILE A 257 -24.89 -1.90 -1.90
C ILE A 257 -25.27 -0.47 -2.27
N GLY A 258 -25.25 -0.13 -3.56
CA GLY A 258 -25.53 1.22 -4.06
C GLY A 258 -26.99 1.65 -3.93
N SER A 259 -27.94 0.73 -3.76
CA SER A 259 -29.36 1.05 -3.50
C SER A 259 -29.61 1.51 -2.06
N SER A 260 -28.69 1.27 -1.14
CA SER A 260 -28.76 1.76 0.24
C SER A 260 -28.34 3.23 0.32
N SER A 261 -29.18 4.08 0.91
CA SER A 261 -28.84 5.50 1.14
C SER A 261 -27.66 5.71 2.10
N ALA A 262 -27.29 4.69 2.87
CA ALA A 262 -26.18 4.71 3.82
C ALA A 262 -24.82 4.43 3.18
N HIS A 263 -24.78 3.90 1.94
CA HIS A 263 -23.56 3.44 1.31
C HIS A 263 -23.30 4.08 -0.04
N LYS A 264 -22.02 4.20 -0.40
CA LYS A 264 -21.59 4.68 -1.71
C LYS A 264 -20.66 3.67 -2.34
N VAL A 265 -20.92 3.32 -3.58
CA VAL A 265 -19.99 2.53 -4.40
C VAL A 265 -19.07 3.47 -5.13
N ASN A 266 -17.76 3.32 -4.92
CA ASN A 266 -16.72 3.99 -5.69
C ASN A 266 -16.03 2.96 -6.60
N SER A 267 -15.90 3.28 -7.88
CA SER A 267 -15.23 2.43 -8.86
C SER A 267 -14.15 3.22 -9.56
N THR A 268 -13.02 2.57 -9.82
CA THR A 268 -11.90 3.16 -10.55
C THR A 268 -11.22 2.11 -11.40
N ALA A 269 -10.51 2.55 -12.44
CA ALA A 269 -9.71 1.68 -13.29
C ALA A 269 -8.56 1.03 -12.51
N GLN A 270 -8.20 -0.20 -12.87
CA GLN A 270 -7.02 -0.90 -12.36
C GLN A 270 -6.16 -1.39 -13.52
N MET A 271 -4.85 -1.45 -13.30
CA MET A 271 -3.94 -2.22 -14.15
C MET A 271 -3.92 -3.67 -13.67
N ARG A 272 -4.85 -4.48 -14.16
CA ARG A 272 -4.95 -5.89 -13.82
C ARG A 272 -5.12 -6.73 -15.08
N THR A 273 -4.37 -7.82 -15.18
CA THR A 273 -4.58 -8.87 -16.17
C THR A 273 -5.04 -10.13 -15.46
N ILE A 274 -6.17 -10.68 -15.90
CA ILE A 274 -6.64 -11.99 -15.43
C ILE A 274 -6.20 -13.02 -16.45
N PHE A 275 -5.53 -14.07 -16.01
CA PHE A 275 -4.98 -15.09 -16.89
C PHE A 275 -4.98 -16.47 -16.22
N LEU A 276 -4.93 -17.52 -17.05
CA LEU A 276 -4.65 -18.88 -16.60
C LEU A 276 -3.14 -19.13 -16.71
N GLY A 277 -2.49 -19.32 -15.57
CA GLY A 277 -1.08 -19.68 -15.51
C GLY A 277 -0.89 -21.15 -15.91
N MET A 278 -0.01 -21.39 -16.85
CA MET A 278 0.32 -22.74 -17.33
C MET A 278 1.82 -22.99 -17.12
N ASP A 279 2.16 -23.93 -16.23
CA ASP A 279 3.56 -24.33 -16.02
C ASP A 279 4.10 -25.00 -17.29
N GLN A 280 5.11 -24.41 -17.89
CA GLN A 280 5.74 -24.89 -19.11
C GLN A 280 7.12 -25.53 -18.84
N ALA A 281 7.64 -25.41 -17.64
CA ALA A 281 9.00 -25.80 -17.28
C ALA A 281 9.06 -27.22 -16.67
N ALA A 282 8.17 -27.54 -15.73
CA ALA A 282 8.19 -28.79 -15.02
C ALA A 282 7.82 -29.99 -15.95
N ASP A 283 8.44 -31.13 -15.75
CA ASP A 283 8.09 -32.36 -16.49
C ASP A 283 6.74 -32.91 -16.04
N LYS A 284 6.40 -32.72 -14.76
CA LYS A 284 5.12 -33.14 -14.16
C LYS A 284 4.50 -31.96 -13.43
N LEU A 285 3.17 -31.86 -13.46
CA LEU A 285 2.44 -30.85 -12.68
C LEU A 285 2.54 -31.17 -11.18
N ARG A 286 2.63 -30.12 -10.35
CA ARG A 286 2.71 -30.25 -8.89
C ARG A 286 1.45 -30.84 -8.27
N THR A 287 0.29 -30.65 -8.91
CA THR A 287 -1.03 -31.09 -8.42
C THR A 287 -1.86 -31.65 -9.57
N GLY A 288 -2.72 -32.61 -9.26
CA GLY A 288 -3.76 -33.13 -10.13
C GLY A 288 -3.32 -34.34 -10.96
N ASN A 289 -2.61 -34.17 -12.05
CA ASN A 289 -2.25 -35.24 -12.96
C ASN A 289 -0.88 -35.85 -12.63
N THR A 290 -0.80 -37.17 -12.63
CA THR A 290 0.47 -37.91 -12.40
C THR A 290 1.26 -38.19 -13.69
N GLY A 291 0.70 -37.86 -14.87
CA GLY A 291 1.34 -38.03 -16.17
C GLY A 291 2.25 -36.86 -16.54
N ASP A 292 2.72 -36.89 -17.78
CA ASP A 292 3.53 -35.81 -18.34
C ASP A 292 2.77 -34.49 -18.36
N ASN A 293 3.49 -33.39 -18.18
CA ASN A 293 2.92 -32.04 -18.17
C ASN A 293 2.40 -31.67 -19.59
N PRO A 294 1.07 -31.59 -19.80
CA PRO A 294 0.49 -31.30 -21.11
C PRO A 294 0.77 -29.87 -21.55
N PHE A 295 1.04 -28.94 -20.61
CA PHE A 295 1.28 -27.52 -20.92
C PHE A 295 2.64 -27.26 -21.53
N LYS A 296 3.55 -28.22 -21.58
CA LYS A 296 4.76 -28.15 -22.39
C LYS A 296 4.45 -28.10 -23.89
N LYS A 297 3.31 -28.68 -24.32
CA LYS A 297 2.85 -28.68 -25.72
C LYS A 297 2.15 -27.36 -26.04
N LYS A 298 2.63 -26.64 -27.06
CA LYS A 298 2.05 -25.38 -27.51
C LYS A 298 0.60 -25.52 -27.93
N GLU A 299 0.27 -26.61 -28.63
CA GLU A 299 -1.06 -26.91 -29.16
C GLU A 299 -2.10 -27.02 -28.03
N VAL A 300 -1.73 -27.60 -26.90
CA VAL A 300 -2.59 -27.70 -25.71
C VAL A 300 -2.88 -26.31 -25.14
N ARG A 301 -1.87 -25.46 -25.01
CA ARG A 301 -2.05 -24.10 -24.51
C ARG A 301 -2.90 -23.27 -25.47
N GLN A 302 -2.70 -23.44 -26.78
CA GLN A 302 -3.48 -22.76 -27.81
C GLN A 302 -4.96 -23.21 -27.82
N ALA A 303 -5.22 -24.51 -27.66
CA ALA A 303 -6.58 -25.04 -27.56
C ALA A 303 -7.31 -24.47 -26.33
N LEU A 304 -6.66 -24.39 -25.18
CA LEU A 304 -7.23 -23.77 -23.99
C LEU A 304 -7.52 -22.27 -24.18
N TYR A 305 -6.62 -21.52 -24.82
CA TYR A 305 -6.86 -20.12 -25.13
C TYR A 305 -8.07 -19.94 -26.06
N GLN A 306 -8.21 -20.77 -27.10
CA GLN A 306 -9.32 -20.73 -28.05
C GLN A 306 -10.65 -21.17 -27.45
N ALA A 307 -10.64 -21.96 -26.38
CA ALA A 307 -11.84 -22.41 -25.69
C ALA A 307 -12.47 -21.32 -24.79
N ILE A 308 -11.76 -20.22 -24.53
CA ILE A 308 -12.24 -19.12 -23.68
C ILE A 308 -12.92 -18.07 -24.55
N ASP A 309 -14.21 -17.88 -24.35
CA ASP A 309 -14.96 -16.77 -24.96
C ASP A 309 -14.72 -15.47 -24.17
N ILE A 310 -13.69 -14.72 -24.57
CA ILE A 310 -13.29 -13.45 -23.92
C ILE A 310 -14.40 -12.41 -24.02
N GLU A 311 -15.15 -12.38 -25.12
CA GLU A 311 -16.24 -11.42 -25.33
C GLU A 311 -17.46 -11.73 -24.45
N ALA A 312 -17.73 -13.00 -24.16
CA ALA A 312 -18.75 -13.37 -23.18
C ALA A 312 -18.36 -13.00 -21.74
N ILE A 313 -17.06 -13.04 -21.40
CA ILE A 313 -16.55 -12.63 -20.06
C ILE A 313 -16.63 -11.12 -19.86
N LYS A 314 -16.52 -10.31 -20.93
CA LYS A 314 -16.60 -8.84 -20.85
C LYS A 314 -18.02 -8.31 -20.64
N LYS A 315 -19.06 -9.08 -20.90
CA LYS A 315 -20.47 -8.72 -20.74
C LYS A 315 -20.94 -8.95 -19.30
#